data_2b450ee2a33ef8dcdd3c3267293fc23b
#
_entry.id   2b450ee2a33ef8dcdd3c3267293fc23b
#
_cell.length_a   1.000
_cell.length_b   1.000
_cell.length_c   1.000
_cell.angle_alpha   90.00
_cell.angle_beta   90.00
_cell.angle_gamma   90.00
#
_symmetry.space_group_name_H-M   'P 1'
#
loop_
_entity.id
_entity.type
_entity.pdbx_description
1 polymer ?
#
loop_
_entity_poly.entity_id
_entity_poly.type
_entity_poly.pdbx_seq_one_letter_code
_entity_poly.pdbx_strand_id
1 'polypeptide(L)'
;MSDVELLHFSEENLHTGEGARVLHQCGVPATYKIHTHDFYELFLVSHGGAIHAVNGRSQLLSEGSFVLMRPRDVHRYDFFNNADFELLDIGIPCTVFERLCDYLQLDRAIFDTPELPLHCVLSGHT
;
A
#
# COMPACT_ATOMS: atom_id res chain seq x y z
N MET A 1 19.20 -12.60 9.37
CA MET A 1 17.78 -12.69 9.01
C MET A 1 17.08 -11.43 9.45
N SER A 2 16.47 -10.77 8.53
CA SER A 2 15.76 -9.55 8.89
C SER A 2 14.36 -9.89 9.39
N ASP A 3 13.97 -9.25 10.46
CA ASP A 3 12.62 -9.43 11.00
C ASP A 3 11.64 -8.62 10.17
N VAL A 4 10.52 -9.24 9.86
CA VAL A 4 9.42 -8.57 9.18
C VAL A 4 8.44 -8.10 10.25
N GLU A 5 8.21 -6.80 10.27
CA GLU A 5 7.27 -6.22 11.22
C GLU A 5 5.85 -6.42 10.73
N LEU A 6 4.96 -6.85 11.61
CA LEU A 6 3.54 -6.97 11.29
C LEU A 6 2.79 -5.79 11.88
N LEU A 7 2.14 -5.04 11.02
CA LEU A 7 1.33 -3.89 11.43
C LEU A 7 -0.13 -4.31 11.52
N HIS A 8 -0.78 -3.91 12.60
CA HIS A 8 -2.19 -4.21 12.86
C HIS A 8 -3.02 -2.94 12.73
N PHE A 9 -4.08 -3.03 11.98
CA PHE A 9 -4.94 -1.88 11.77
C PHE A 9 -5.50 -1.34 13.08
N SER A 10 -6.00 -2.23 13.91
CA SER A 10 -6.65 -1.82 15.16
C SER A 10 -5.69 -1.14 16.13
N GLU A 11 -4.42 -1.50 16.09
CA GLU A 11 -3.42 -0.91 16.96
C GLU A 11 -2.89 0.41 16.42
N GLU A 12 -2.86 0.54 15.11
CA GLU A 12 -2.29 1.71 14.47
C GLU A 12 -3.25 2.88 14.37
N ASN A 13 -4.52 2.61 14.29
CA ASN A 13 -5.47 3.63 13.90
C ASN A 13 -6.45 4.04 14.94
N LEU A 14 -7.00 3.13 15.66
CA LEU A 14 -7.83 3.41 16.81
C LEU A 14 -8.93 4.44 16.57
N HIS A 15 -9.37 4.58 15.36
CA HIS A 15 -10.42 5.52 15.04
C HIS A 15 -11.75 4.83 15.10
N THR A 16 -12.46 5.09 16.14
CA THR A 16 -13.75 4.46 16.36
C THR A 16 -14.73 4.86 15.29
N GLY A 17 -15.40 3.88 14.73
CA GLY A 17 -16.44 4.12 13.77
C GLY A 17 -15.98 4.39 12.36
N GLU A 18 -14.70 4.49 12.14
CA GLU A 18 -14.19 4.75 10.82
C GLU A 18 -13.76 3.48 10.12
N GLY A 19 -14.15 3.35 8.87
CA GLY A 19 -13.86 2.16 8.10
C GLY A 19 -12.51 2.17 7.40
N ALA A 20 -11.84 3.30 7.38
CA ALA A 20 -10.58 3.44 6.69
C ALA A 20 -9.77 4.57 7.29
N ARG A 21 -8.48 4.55 7.02
CA ARG A 21 -7.59 5.60 7.48
C ARG A 21 -6.79 6.14 6.32
N VAL A 22 -6.69 7.44 6.23
CA VAL A 22 -5.90 8.13 5.22
C VAL A 22 -4.65 8.71 5.88
N LEU A 23 -3.51 8.49 5.26
CA LEU A 23 -2.24 8.97 5.76
C LEU A 23 -1.42 9.52 4.60
N HIS A 24 -0.89 10.73 4.79
CA HIS A 24 0.04 11.31 3.83
C HIS A 24 1.45 11.16 4.36
N GLN A 25 2.28 10.45 3.63
CA GLN A 25 3.65 10.18 4.04
C GLN A 25 4.63 10.84 3.08
N CYS A 26 5.62 11.50 3.67
CA CYS A 26 6.66 12.21 2.93
C CYS A 26 8.02 11.67 3.34
N GLY A 27 8.89 11.51 2.37
CA GLY A 27 10.27 11.09 2.61
C GLY A 27 10.39 9.65 2.98
N VAL A 28 11.55 9.35 3.54
CA VAL A 28 12.03 7.97 3.67
C VAL A 28 11.53 7.23 4.88
N PRO A 29 11.25 7.89 5.97
CA PRO A 29 11.62 7.34 7.28
C PRO A 29 11.02 6.02 7.65
N ALA A 30 9.74 5.95 7.83
CA ALA A 30 9.16 4.74 8.38
C ALA A 30 8.86 3.69 7.33
N THR A 31 8.94 4.05 6.07
CA THR A 31 8.48 3.20 4.99
C THR A 31 9.54 2.25 4.44
N TYR A 32 10.80 2.49 4.76
CA TYR A 32 11.87 1.66 4.20
C TYR A 32 12.10 0.37 4.96
N LYS A 33 11.56 0.22 6.15
CA LYS A 33 11.63 -1.04 6.88
C LYS A 33 10.74 -2.08 6.25
N ILE A 34 11.26 -3.29 6.11
CA ILE A 34 10.45 -4.38 5.59
C ILE A 34 9.32 -4.71 6.58
N HIS A 35 8.10 -4.75 6.08
CA HIS A 35 6.93 -4.97 6.92
C HIS A 35 5.79 -5.65 6.15
N THR A 36 4.82 -6.09 6.88
CA THR A 36 3.55 -6.61 6.37
C THR A 36 2.42 -6.07 7.24
N HIS A 37 1.19 -6.26 6.83
CA HIS A 37 0.03 -5.80 7.62
C HIS A 37 -1.14 -6.75 7.49
N ASP A 38 -2.09 -6.63 8.42
CA ASP A 38 -3.28 -7.47 8.44
C ASP A 38 -4.50 -6.76 7.83
N PHE A 39 -4.26 -5.74 7.02
CA PHE A 39 -5.29 -4.95 6.35
C PHE A 39 -4.87 -4.70 4.91
N TYR A 40 -5.80 -4.23 4.10
CA TYR A 40 -5.50 -3.77 2.74
C TYR A 40 -4.96 -2.36 2.81
N GLU A 41 -4.05 -2.06 1.93
CA GLU A 41 -3.45 -0.73 1.86
C GLU A 41 -3.45 -0.26 0.42
N LEU A 42 -4.04 0.90 0.20
CA LEU A 42 -4.10 1.50 -1.11
C LEU A 42 -3.23 2.74 -1.07
N PHE A 43 -2.24 2.82 -1.93
CA PHE A 43 -1.41 4.03 -1.95
C PHE A 43 -1.24 4.59 -3.35
N LEU A 44 -1.08 5.90 -3.38
CA LEU A 44 -0.83 6.67 -4.58
C LEU A 44 0.45 7.47 -4.38
N VAL A 45 1.38 7.35 -5.30
CA VAL A 45 2.59 8.17 -5.28
C VAL A 45 2.22 9.55 -5.81
N SER A 46 2.25 10.53 -4.93
CA SER A 46 1.89 11.90 -5.27
C SER A 46 3.07 12.73 -5.77
N HIS A 47 4.29 12.32 -5.45
CA HIS A 47 5.48 13.02 -5.87
C HIS A 47 6.68 12.09 -5.85
N GLY A 48 7.55 12.23 -6.86
CA GLY A 48 8.81 11.52 -6.89
C GLY A 48 8.67 10.07 -7.28
N GLY A 49 9.62 9.26 -6.82
CA GLY A 49 9.65 7.84 -7.11
C GLY A 49 10.53 7.09 -6.15
N ALA A 50 10.36 5.78 -6.18
CA ALA A 50 11.12 4.88 -5.33
C ALA A 50 11.10 3.48 -5.93
N ILE A 51 11.90 2.60 -5.38
CA ILE A 51 11.84 1.19 -5.71
C ILE A 51 11.01 0.52 -4.62
N HIS A 52 9.99 -0.19 -5.03
CA HIS A 52 9.10 -0.93 -4.13
C HIS A 52 9.50 -2.40 -4.17
N ALA A 53 10.09 -2.88 -3.10
CA ALA A 53 10.42 -4.29 -2.97
C ALA A 53 9.22 -4.98 -2.33
N VAL A 54 8.56 -5.84 -3.07
CA VAL A 54 7.34 -6.51 -2.63
C VAL A 54 7.38 -7.98 -2.97
N ASN A 55 7.18 -8.83 -1.96
CA ASN A 55 7.16 -10.28 -2.12
C ASN A 55 8.38 -10.81 -2.87
N GLY A 56 9.56 -10.25 -2.57
CA GLY A 56 10.82 -10.68 -3.18
C GLY A 56 11.08 -10.13 -4.57
N ARG A 57 10.25 -9.22 -5.05
CA ARG A 57 10.42 -8.60 -6.36
C ARG A 57 10.46 -7.09 -6.23
N SER A 58 11.01 -6.43 -7.22
CA SER A 58 11.11 -4.98 -7.23
C SER A 58 10.22 -4.38 -8.30
N GLN A 59 9.53 -3.32 -7.93
CA GLN A 59 8.72 -2.52 -8.84
C GLN A 59 9.21 -1.09 -8.78
N LEU A 60 9.28 -0.44 -9.92
CA LEU A 60 9.62 0.98 -9.94
C LEU A 60 8.33 1.79 -9.75
N LEU A 61 8.34 2.63 -8.74
CA LEU A 61 7.25 3.56 -8.49
C LEU A 61 7.60 4.92 -9.05
N SER A 62 6.66 5.52 -9.70
CA SER A 62 6.77 6.88 -10.21
C SER A 62 5.55 7.68 -9.81
N GLU A 63 5.58 8.97 -10.04
CA GLU A 63 4.43 9.81 -9.77
C GLU A 63 3.22 9.28 -10.52
N GLY A 64 2.11 9.11 -9.82
CA GLY A 64 0.91 8.49 -10.35
C GLY A 64 0.82 6.98 -10.14
N SER A 65 1.86 6.33 -9.64
CA SER A 65 1.78 4.90 -9.31
C SER A 65 0.73 4.67 -8.23
N PHE A 66 -0.12 3.71 -8.47
CA PHE A 66 -1.26 3.38 -7.62
C PHE A 66 -1.21 1.89 -7.35
N VAL A 67 -1.15 1.51 -6.10
CA VAL A 67 -0.93 0.11 -5.71
C VAL A 67 -1.93 -0.28 -4.64
N LEU A 68 -2.52 -1.45 -4.80
CA LEU A 68 -3.38 -2.05 -3.79
C LEU A 68 -2.63 -3.21 -3.13
N MET A 69 -2.11 -2.96 -1.93
CA MET A 69 -1.44 -3.97 -1.13
C MET A 69 -2.46 -4.82 -0.41
N ARG A 70 -2.18 -6.09 -0.29
CA ARG A 70 -3.08 -7.04 0.36
C ARG A 70 -2.51 -7.42 1.73
N PRO A 71 -3.36 -7.92 2.63
CA PRO A 71 -2.85 -8.52 3.85
C PRO A 71 -1.80 -9.58 3.51
N ARG A 72 -0.72 -9.62 4.27
CA ARG A 72 0.41 -10.53 4.12
C ARG A 72 1.37 -10.21 2.98
N ASP A 73 1.12 -9.22 2.14
CA ASP A 73 2.16 -8.75 1.25
C ASP A 73 3.30 -8.20 2.10
N VAL A 74 4.51 -8.59 1.77
CA VAL A 74 5.71 -8.16 2.50
C VAL A 74 6.42 -7.14 1.64
N HIS A 75 6.62 -5.94 2.15
CA HIS A 75 7.17 -4.88 1.32
C HIS A 75 8.01 -3.87 2.08
N ARG A 76 8.75 -3.11 1.31
CA ARG A 76 9.50 -1.94 1.77
C ARG A 76 9.76 -1.03 0.58
N TYR A 77 10.19 0.18 0.87
CA TYR A 77 10.59 1.14 -0.16
C TYR A 77 12.09 1.39 -0.08
N ASP A 78 12.73 1.44 -1.23
CA ASP A 78 14.12 1.85 -1.35
C ASP A 78 14.17 3.11 -2.20
N PHE A 79 15.07 4.00 -1.86
CA PHE A 79 15.23 5.26 -2.58
C PHE A 79 16.38 5.16 -3.57
N PHE A 80 16.28 5.94 -4.60
CA PHE A 80 17.39 6.10 -5.52
C PHE A 80 17.59 7.58 -5.79
N ASN A 81 18.86 7.97 -5.92
CA ASN A 81 19.26 9.34 -6.27
C ASN A 81 18.74 10.41 -5.32
N ASN A 82 18.59 10.09 -4.06
CA ASN A 82 18.10 11.04 -3.05
C ASN A 82 16.82 11.75 -3.49
N ALA A 83 16.03 11.12 -4.31
CA ALA A 83 14.81 11.71 -4.81
C ALA A 83 13.78 11.85 -3.70
N ASP A 84 13.05 12.93 -3.73
CA ASP A 84 11.92 13.09 -2.84
C ASP A 84 10.85 12.08 -3.19
N PHE A 85 10.15 11.62 -2.19
CA PHE A 85 9.13 10.63 -2.37
C PHE A 85 7.97 10.92 -1.41
N GLU A 86 6.79 11.08 -1.98
CA GLU A 86 5.57 11.30 -1.19
C GLU A 86 4.49 10.35 -1.65
N LEU A 87 3.77 9.81 -0.71
CA LEU A 87 2.63 8.97 -1.04
C LEU A 87 1.44 9.29 -0.16
N LEU A 88 0.27 9.06 -0.71
CA LEU A 88 -0.99 9.12 -0.01
C LEU A 88 -1.45 7.69 0.21
N ASP A 89 -1.74 7.36 1.44
CA ASP A 89 -1.93 5.99 1.87
C ASP A 89 -3.28 5.83 2.56
N ILE A 90 -3.99 4.78 2.21
CA ILE A 90 -5.29 4.47 2.80
C ILE A 90 -5.25 3.05 3.33
N GLY A 91 -5.38 2.90 4.64
CA GLY A 91 -5.52 1.58 5.26
C GLY A 91 -7.00 1.19 5.32
N ILE A 92 -7.31 -0.03 4.91
CA ILE A 92 -8.68 -0.53 4.83
C ILE A 92 -8.76 -1.88 5.55
N PRO A 93 -9.52 -1.99 6.64
CA PRO A 93 -9.69 -3.29 7.29
C PRO A 93 -10.29 -4.32 6.34
N CYS A 94 -9.93 -5.58 6.54
CA CYS A 94 -10.40 -6.66 5.67
C CYS A 94 -11.92 -6.71 5.56
N THR A 95 -12.62 -6.53 6.68
CA THR A 95 -14.08 -6.55 6.68
C THR A 95 -14.69 -5.43 5.84
N VAL A 96 -14.05 -4.27 5.86
CA VAL A 96 -14.49 -3.12 5.06
C VAL A 96 -14.22 -3.38 3.60
N PHE A 97 -13.05 -3.94 3.28
CA PHE A 97 -12.71 -4.26 1.91
C PHE A 97 -13.66 -5.30 1.33
N GLU A 98 -14.01 -6.31 2.11
CA GLU A 98 -14.98 -7.32 1.69
C GLU A 98 -16.34 -6.69 1.37
N ARG A 99 -16.82 -5.81 2.21
CA ARG A 99 -18.09 -5.10 1.98
C ARG A 99 -18.03 -4.25 0.72
N LEU A 100 -16.88 -3.62 0.50
CA LEU A 100 -16.71 -2.79 -0.68
C LEU A 100 -16.75 -3.64 -1.96
N CYS A 101 -16.07 -4.78 -1.94
CA CYS A 101 -16.13 -5.71 -3.07
C CYS A 101 -17.55 -6.22 -3.31
N ASP A 102 -18.27 -6.56 -2.26
CA ASP A 102 -19.65 -7.01 -2.37
C ASP A 102 -20.53 -5.92 -2.97
N TYR A 103 -20.38 -4.71 -2.48
CA TYR A 103 -21.15 -3.56 -2.96
C TYR A 103 -20.89 -3.31 -4.45
N LEU A 104 -19.64 -3.39 -4.85
CA LEU A 104 -19.24 -3.14 -6.24
C LEU A 104 -19.39 -4.37 -7.13
N GLN A 105 -19.82 -5.50 -6.56
CA GLN A 105 -19.96 -6.77 -7.27
C GLN A 105 -18.66 -7.22 -7.91
N LEU A 106 -17.56 -7.06 -7.16
CA LEU A 106 -16.24 -7.50 -7.58
C LEU A 106 -15.88 -8.79 -6.88
N ASP A 107 -15.27 -9.71 -7.63
CA ASP A 107 -14.72 -10.93 -7.06
C ASP A 107 -13.37 -10.58 -6.42
N ARG A 108 -13.27 -10.76 -5.11
CA ARG A 108 -12.06 -10.44 -4.37
C ARG A 108 -10.84 -11.20 -4.89
N ALA A 109 -11.06 -12.34 -5.52
CA ALA A 109 -9.96 -13.13 -6.07
C ALA A 109 -9.14 -12.37 -7.12
N ILE A 110 -9.73 -11.40 -7.80
CA ILE A 110 -8.97 -10.59 -8.77
C ILE A 110 -7.85 -9.81 -8.10
N PHE A 111 -8.00 -9.51 -6.81
CA PHE A 111 -6.98 -8.82 -6.03
C PHE A 111 -6.07 -9.80 -5.28
N ASP A 112 -6.64 -10.86 -4.74
CA ASP A 112 -5.93 -11.77 -3.83
C ASP A 112 -5.15 -12.88 -4.52
N THR A 113 -5.53 -13.25 -5.74
CA THR A 113 -4.91 -14.36 -6.44
C THR A 113 -3.54 -14.05 -7.06
N PRO A 114 -3.34 -12.87 -7.67
CA PRO A 114 -2.04 -12.57 -8.28
C PRO A 114 -0.90 -12.60 -7.27
N GLU A 115 0.26 -13.03 -7.72
CA GLU A 115 1.45 -13.08 -6.88
C GLU A 115 1.87 -11.70 -6.39
N LEU A 116 1.73 -10.71 -7.25
CA LEU A 116 2.04 -9.33 -6.91
C LEU A 116 0.77 -8.51 -6.78
N PRO A 117 0.79 -7.47 -5.93
CA PRO A 117 -0.35 -6.59 -5.80
C PRO A 117 -0.62 -5.82 -7.09
N LEU A 118 -1.87 -5.44 -7.25
CA LEU A 118 -2.28 -4.64 -8.40
C LEU A 118 -1.51 -3.33 -8.41
N HIS A 119 -0.91 -3.02 -9.55
CA HIS A 119 -0.14 -1.79 -9.73
C HIS A 119 -0.47 -1.20 -11.10
N CYS A 120 -0.81 0.06 -11.11
CA CYS A 120 -1.01 0.81 -12.34
C CYS A 120 -0.48 2.23 -12.17
N VAL A 121 -0.31 2.92 -13.27
CA VAL A 121 0.12 4.32 -13.24
C VAL A 121 -1.03 5.16 -13.78
N LEU A 122 -1.49 6.08 -12.94
CA LEU A 122 -2.56 6.98 -13.33
C LEU A 122 -1.95 8.13 -14.12
N SER A 123 -2.50 8.40 -15.29
CA SER A 123 -2.02 9.53 -16.06
C SER A 123 -2.75 10.80 -15.64
N GLY A 124 -1.98 11.87 -15.47
CA GLY A 124 -2.53 13.14 -15.01
C GLY A 124 -3.13 13.97 -16.12
N HIS A 125 -3.96 13.38 -16.94
CA HIS A 125 -4.65 14.14 -17.97
C HIS A 125 -5.84 14.86 -17.41
N THR A 126 -5.87 16.10 -17.67
CA THR A 126 -7.02 16.90 -17.34
C THR A 126 -7.74 17.27 -18.62
#